data_b91a90fa6ccd8654eeb158c7e1b1eaee
#
_entry.id   b91a90fa6ccd8654eeb158c7e1b1eaee
#
_cell.length_a   1.000
_cell.length_b   1.000
_cell.length_c   1.000
_cell.angle_alpha   90.00
_cell.angle_beta   90.00
_cell.angle_gamma   90.00
#
_symmetry.space_group_name_H-M   'P 1'
#
loop_
_entity.id
_entity.type
_entity.pdbx_description
1 polymer ?
#
loop_
_entity_poly.entity_id
_entity_poly.type
_entity_poly.pdbx_seq_one_letter_code
_entity_poly.pdbx_strand_id
1 'polypeptide(L)'
;MEERRNAPKLRFPGFTDPWEQRRFGELALLRRGLTYTPDDVVDAQQGTRVLRSSNINEDRFELSNDDVFVREDAVNIDLVRNNDILITAANGSSRLVGKRALIKGLTDSAVHGGFMLLASTEEPDFFNAVMGTEWYRRFLRMGVAGGNGALGNLDSNALRNRDLLVPKRAEQKAIGVLFAKLDSLIALHQRELDHVKELKKGLLQQMFV
;
A
#
# COMPACT_ATOMS: atom_id res chain seq x y z
N MET A 1 -30.59 -9.86 -18.77
CA MET A 1 -29.77 -8.75 -19.31
C MET A 1 -28.91 -8.04 -18.24
N GLU A 2 -29.09 -8.32 -16.96
CA GLU A 2 -28.29 -7.75 -15.85
C GLU A 2 -26.90 -8.40 -15.67
N GLU A 3 -26.77 -9.68 -15.97
CA GLU A 3 -25.50 -10.44 -15.78
C GLU A 3 -24.29 -9.90 -16.56
N ARG A 4 -24.51 -9.21 -17.69
CA ARG A 4 -23.40 -8.59 -18.46
C ARG A 4 -22.85 -7.29 -17.86
N ARG A 5 -23.53 -6.68 -16.88
CA ARG A 5 -23.07 -5.44 -16.24
C ARG A 5 -21.95 -5.65 -15.21
N ASN A 6 -21.81 -6.88 -14.68
CA ASN A 6 -20.86 -7.22 -13.62
C ASN A 6 -19.63 -7.99 -14.14
N ALA A 7 -19.28 -7.87 -15.40
CA ALA A 7 -18.09 -8.48 -15.97
C ALA A 7 -17.18 -7.40 -16.58
N PRO A 8 -15.85 -7.49 -16.39
CA PRO A 8 -14.91 -6.57 -17.01
C PRO A 8 -14.84 -6.80 -18.53
N LYS A 9 -14.41 -5.76 -19.28
CA LYS A 9 -14.25 -5.86 -20.73
C LYS A 9 -13.12 -6.80 -21.16
N LEU A 10 -12.08 -6.91 -20.34
CA LEU A 10 -10.94 -7.79 -20.55
C LEU A 10 -10.92 -8.83 -19.43
N ARG A 11 -10.75 -10.09 -19.79
CA ARG A 11 -10.78 -11.21 -18.87
C ARG A 11 -9.87 -12.34 -19.33
N PHE A 12 -9.32 -13.10 -18.42
CA PHE A 12 -8.57 -14.31 -18.76
C PHE A 12 -9.50 -15.37 -19.39
N PRO A 13 -9.03 -16.14 -20.37
CA PRO A 13 -9.77 -17.28 -20.89
C PRO A 13 -10.16 -18.27 -19.78
N GLY A 14 -11.38 -18.82 -19.87
CA GLY A 14 -11.89 -19.80 -18.93
C GLY A 14 -12.66 -19.23 -17.73
N PHE A 15 -12.59 -17.91 -17.47
CA PHE A 15 -13.40 -17.28 -16.44
C PHE A 15 -14.65 -16.63 -17.05
N THR A 16 -15.82 -17.15 -16.73
CA THR A 16 -17.12 -16.73 -17.28
C THR A 16 -18.11 -16.25 -16.24
N ASP A 17 -17.88 -16.62 -14.96
CA ASP A 17 -18.77 -16.24 -13.86
C ASP A 17 -18.87 -14.72 -13.70
N PRO A 18 -20.05 -14.16 -13.38
CA PRO A 18 -20.17 -12.74 -13.06
C PRO A 18 -19.33 -12.41 -11.82
N TRP A 19 -18.82 -11.17 -11.76
CA TRP A 19 -18.18 -10.67 -10.54
C TRP A 19 -19.25 -10.36 -9.49
N GLU A 20 -18.93 -10.62 -8.24
CA GLU A 20 -19.82 -10.44 -7.10
C GLU A 20 -19.53 -9.11 -6.40
N GLN A 21 -20.59 -8.43 -5.99
CA GLN A 21 -20.46 -7.23 -5.16
C GLN A 21 -20.19 -7.67 -3.71
N ARG A 22 -19.09 -7.21 -3.15
CA ARG A 22 -18.66 -7.50 -1.78
C ARG A 22 -18.16 -6.23 -1.11
N ARG A 23 -18.30 -6.12 0.20
CA ARG A 23 -17.72 -5.02 0.96
C ARG A 23 -16.21 -5.23 1.13
N PHE A 24 -15.45 -4.14 1.09
CA PHE A 24 -13.99 -4.19 1.29
C PHE A 24 -13.62 -4.90 2.59
N GLY A 25 -14.31 -4.60 3.70
CA GLY A 25 -14.06 -5.18 5.02
C GLY A 25 -14.41 -6.67 5.17
N GLU A 26 -15.13 -7.28 4.19
CA GLU A 26 -15.34 -8.73 4.13
C GLU A 26 -14.15 -9.45 3.49
N LEU A 27 -13.35 -8.75 2.72
CA LEU A 27 -12.27 -9.27 1.90
C LEU A 27 -10.89 -8.92 2.45
N ALA A 28 -10.80 -7.87 3.27
CA ALA A 28 -9.57 -7.41 3.90
C ALA A 28 -9.80 -6.98 5.34
N LEU A 29 -8.97 -7.48 6.24
CA LEU A 29 -8.93 -7.05 7.63
C LEU A 29 -8.13 -5.75 7.73
N LEU A 30 -8.80 -4.66 8.14
CA LEU A 30 -8.14 -3.37 8.39
C LEU A 30 -7.76 -3.24 9.87
N ARG A 31 -6.49 -2.95 10.14
CA ARG A 31 -5.92 -2.73 11.47
C ARG A 31 -5.37 -1.32 11.60
N ARG A 32 -5.58 -0.70 12.77
CA ARG A 32 -5.00 0.61 13.12
C ARG A 32 -3.60 0.43 13.66
N GLY A 33 -2.74 1.44 13.45
CA GLY A 33 -1.36 1.40 13.85
C GLY A 33 -1.11 1.77 15.30
N LEU A 34 0.13 1.55 15.72
CA LEU A 34 0.66 1.82 17.04
C LEU A 34 0.69 3.33 17.31
N THR A 35 0.14 3.75 18.43
CA THR A 35 0.39 5.07 19.00
C THR A 35 1.54 4.96 19.99
N TYR A 36 2.58 5.75 19.80
CA TYR A 36 3.77 5.77 20.66
C TYR A 36 4.18 7.21 20.93
N THR A 37 4.99 7.41 21.96
CA THR A 37 5.51 8.70 22.40
C THR A 37 6.99 8.84 22.04
N PRO A 38 7.58 10.04 22.07
CA PRO A 38 9.04 10.22 21.90
C PRO A 38 9.88 9.39 22.87
N ASP A 39 9.38 9.14 24.09
CA ASP A 39 10.07 8.37 25.12
C ASP A 39 10.11 6.86 24.81
N ASP A 40 9.29 6.39 23.88
CA ASP A 40 9.27 5.01 23.41
C ASP A 40 10.32 4.74 22.31
N VAL A 41 10.90 5.81 21.75
CA VAL A 41 11.84 5.72 20.62
C VAL A 41 13.20 5.27 21.11
N VAL A 42 13.76 4.26 20.43
CA VAL A 42 15.07 3.66 20.71
C VAL A 42 15.90 3.51 19.45
N ASP A 43 17.16 3.13 19.62
CA ASP A 43 18.04 2.80 18.48
C ASP A 43 17.56 1.55 17.73
N ALA A 44 17.87 1.48 16.45
CA ALA A 44 17.45 0.42 15.54
C ALA A 44 17.82 -1.00 16.02
N GLN A 45 18.91 -1.14 16.76
CA GLN A 45 19.39 -2.44 17.28
C GLN A 45 18.62 -2.94 18.52
N GLN A 46 17.76 -2.08 19.09
CA GLN A 46 17.13 -2.33 20.40
C GLN A 46 15.59 -2.32 20.32
N GLY A 47 15.02 -2.22 19.15
CA GLY A 47 13.58 -2.00 19.04
C GLY A 47 12.90 -2.63 17.85
N THR A 48 11.58 -2.49 17.85
CA THR A 48 10.70 -2.86 16.74
C THR A 48 10.53 -1.67 15.78
N ARG A 49 10.71 -1.90 14.49
CA ARG A 49 10.55 -0.89 13.43
C ARG A 49 9.12 -0.40 13.34
N VAL A 50 8.93 0.91 13.17
CA VAL A 50 7.62 1.54 12.96
C VAL A 50 7.50 2.00 11.51
N LEU A 51 6.65 1.33 10.74
CA LEU A 51 6.36 1.70 9.36
C LEU A 51 5.46 2.94 9.29
N ARG A 52 5.85 3.90 8.46
CA ARG A 52 5.21 5.20 8.30
C ARG A 52 4.96 5.51 6.82
N SER A 53 4.39 6.67 6.53
CA SER A 53 4.18 7.13 5.14
C SER A 53 5.47 7.29 4.32
N SER A 54 6.63 7.48 4.99
CA SER A 54 7.95 7.48 4.37
C SER A 54 8.35 6.13 3.77
N ASN A 55 7.76 5.03 4.25
CA ASN A 55 7.99 3.69 3.70
C ASN A 55 7.13 3.38 2.46
N ILE A 56 6.38 4.38 1.96
CA ILE A 56 5.61 4.27 0.72
C ILE A 56 6.17 5.26 -0.31
N ASN A 57 6.89 4.76 -1.28
CA ASN A 57 7.43 5.54 -2.38
C ASN A 57 6.82 5.07 -3.71
N GLU A 58 6.04 5.94 -4.39
CA GLU A 58 5.39 5.63 -5.68
C GLU A 58 4.67 4.26 -5.70
N ASP A 59 3.83 4.00 -4.71
CA ASP A 59 3.10 2.74 -4.51
C ASP A 59 4.01 1.51 -4.21
N ARG A 60 5.30 1.71 -3.91
CA ARG A 60 6.27 0.67 -3.51
C ARG A 60 6.61 0.77 -2.03
N PHE A 61 6.82 -0.38 -1.43
CA PHE A 61 7.32 -0.47 -0.07
C PHE A 61 8.85 -0.37 -0.06
N GLU A 62 9.37 0.54 0.74
CA GLU A 62 10.81 0.75 0.91
C GLU A 62 11.14 0.93 2.39
N LEU A 63 12.22 0.28 2.85
CA LEU A 63 12.79 0.53 4.16
C LEU A 63 13.81 1.67 4.06
N SER A 64 13.86 2.51 5.08
CA SER A 64 14.77 3.65 5.15
C SER A 64 15.70 3.53 6.35
N ASN A 65 16.90 4.10 6.23
CA ASN A 65 17.80 4.25 7.37
C ASN A 65 17.25 5.22 8.44
N ASP A 66 16.30 6.09 8.04
CA ASP A 66 15.64 7.05 8.93
C ASP A 66 14.35 6.49 9.54
N ASP A 67 14.12 5.18 9.44
CA ASP A 67 12.96 4.55 10.08
C ASP A 67 13.05 4.68 11.59
N VAL A 68 11.91 4.89 12.23
CA VAL A 68 11.81 4.96 13.69
C VAL A 68 11.71 3.56 14.26
N PHE A 69 12.32 3.35 15.41
CA PHE A 69 12.20 2.13 16.20
C PHE A 69 11.67 2.47 17.58
N VAL A 70 10.83 1.60 18.11
CA VAL A 70 10.28 1.71 19.47
C VAL A 70 10.65 0.49 20.30
N ARG A 71 10.80 0.69 21.60
CA ARG A 71 11.08 -0.41 22.53
C ARG A 71 9.98 -1.48 22.44
N GLU A 72 10.33 -2.73 22.66
CA GLU A 72 9.44 -3.87 22.47
C GLU A 72 8.22 -3.85 23.41
N ASP A 73 8.39 -3.36 24.63
CA ASP A 73 7.31 -3.27 25.64
C ASP A 73 6.27 -2.16 25.32
N ALA A 74 6.60 -1.23 24.44
CA ALA A 74 5.64 -0.25 23.91
C ALA A 74 4.75 -0.85 22.80
N VAL A 75 5.11 -2.00 22.24
CA VAL A 75 4.36 -2.65 21.15
C VAL A 75 3.18 -3.42 21.72
N ASN A 76 1.98 -2.90 21.47
CA ASN A 76 0.71 -3.47 21.95
C ASN A 76 -0.24 -3.85 20.81
N ILE A 77 0.28 -3.96 19.58
CA ILE A 77 -0.45 -4.40 18.39
C ILE A 77 0.28 -5.55 17.70
N ASP A 78 -0.42 -6.26 16.82
CA ASP A 78 0.19 -7.33 16.04
C ASP A 78 1.27 -6.78 15.08
N LEU A 79 2.32 -7.57 14.92
CA LEU A 79 3.37 -7.31 13.94
C LEU A 79 2.82 -7.31 12.51
N VAL A 80 3.46 -6.52 11.68
CA VAL A 80 3.25 -6.48 10.23
C VAL A 80 3.87 -7.72 9.59
N ARG A 81 3.25 -8.22 8.53
CA ARG A 81 3.72 -9.37 7.76
C ARG A 81 3.99 -8.98 6.31
N ASN A 82 4.90 -9.70 5.67
CA ASN A 82 5.00 -9.64 4.22
C ASN A 82 3.63 -10.00 3.59
N ASN A 83 3.26 -9.31 2.54
CA ASN A 83 1.97 -9.35 1.86
C ASN A 83 0.82 -8.61 2.57
N ASP A 84 1.03 -7.95 3.69
CA ASP A 84 0.12 -6.92 4.15
C ASP A 84 0.23 -5.67 3.26
N ILE A 85 -0.85 -4.88 3.15
CA ILE A 85 -0.87 -3.62 2.40
C ILE A 85 -0.82 -2.48 3.41
N LEU A 86 0.26 -1.70 3.37
CA LEU A 86 0.43 -0.50 4.18
C LEU A 86 -0.28 0.68 3.51
N ILE A 87 -1.08 1.43 4.26
CA ILE A 87 -1.89 2.54 3.75
C ILE A 87 -1.66 3.77 4.62
N THR A 88 -1.36 4.92 4.03
CA THR A 88 -1.33 6.19 4.76
C THR A 88 -2.75 6.62 5.11
N ALA A 89 -3.11 6.55 6.39
CA ALA A 89 -4.44 6.90 6.87
C ALA A 89 -4.56 8.39 7.19
N ALA A 90 -3.52 9.00 7.77
CA ALA A 90 -3.50 10.42 8.08
C ALA A 90 -2.14 11.03 7.75
N ASN A 91 -2.15 12.26 7.25
CA ASN A 91 -0.93 13.01 6.95
C ASN A 91 -1.23 14.51 6.89
N GLY A 92 -0.24 15.35 7.19
CA GLY A 92 -0.32 16.80 7.03
C GLY A 92 -0.54 17.23 5.56
N SER A 93 -0.09 16.41 4.60
CA SER A 93 -0.41 16.59 3.18
C SER A 93 -1.51 15.64 2.77
N SER A 94 -2.66 16.17 2.37
CA SER A 94 -3.78 15.38 1.86
C SER A 94 -3.43 14.52 0.63
N ARG A 95 -2.38 14.92 -0.13
CA ARG A 95 -1.87 14.17 -1.29
C ARG A 95 -1.22 12.84 -0.91
N LEU A 96 -0.78 12.71 0.34
CA LEU A 96 -0.15 11.49 0.85
C LEU A 96 -1.18 10.52 1.43
N VAL A 97 -2.35 11.01 1.82
CA VAL A 97 -3.42 10.18 2.37
C VAL A 97 -3.96 9.23 1.29
N GLY A 98 -4.08 7.98 1.67
CA GLY A 98 -4.48 6.91 0.75
C GLY A 98 -3.36 6.34 -0.10
N LYS A 99 -2.12 6.87 -0.07
CA LYS A 99 -0.98 6.14 -0.62
C LYS A 99 -0.88 4.77 0.02
N ARG A 100 -0.53 3.78 -0.76
CA ARG A 100 -0.43 2.40 -0.31
C ARG A 100 0.78 1.70 -0.92
N ALA A 101 1.25 0.68 -0.23
CA ALA A 101 2.25 -0.23 -0.78
C ALA A 101 2.03 -1.65 -0.25
N LEU A 102 2.23 -2.64 -1.10
CA LEU A 102 2.30 -4.04 -0.70
C LEU A 102 3.66 -4.29 -0.06
N ILE A 103 3.67 -4.74 1.20
CA ILE A 103 4.89 -5.00 1.96
C ILE A 103 5.55 -6.27 1.41
N LYS A 104 6.77 -6.11 0.89
CA LYS A 104 7.62 -7.21 0.40
C LYS A 104 9.05 -6.99 0.86
N GLY A 105 9.73 -8.08 1.22
CA GLY A 105 11.14 -8.02 1.64
C GLY A 105 11.36 -7.48 3.04
N LEU A 106 10.32 -7.47 3.89
CA LEU A 106 10.47 -7.17 5.31
C LEU A 106 11.16 -8.34 6.00
N THR A 107 12.32 -8.09 6.60
CA THR A 107 13.16 -9.09 7.29
C THR A 107 13.10 -8.95 8.81
N ASP A 108 12.83 -7.73 9.29
CA ASP A 108 12.85 -7.40 10.70
C ASP A 108 11.43 -7.34 11.27
N SER A 109 11.32 -7.44 12.59
CA SER A 109 10.05 -7.18 13.29
C SER A 109 9.62 -5.74 13.07
N ALA A 110 8.37 -5.55 12.63
CA ALA A 110 7.82 -4.24 12.40
C ALA A 110 6.36 -4.13 12.82
N VAL A 111 5.97 -2.93 13.20
CA VAL A 111 4.58 -2.49 13.37
C VAL A 111 4.32 -1.30 12.47
N HIS A 112 3.09 -0.91 12.27
CA HIS A 112 2.75 0.32 11.54
C HIS A 112 2.34 1.41 12.53
N GLY A 113 2.72 2.66 12.25
CA GLY A 113 2.45 3.81 13.12
C GLY A 113 0.99 4.26 13.09
N GLY A 114 0.56 5.02 14.09
CA GLY A 114 -0.83 5.43 14.32
C GLY A 114 -1.49 6.21 13.18
N PHE A 115 -0.69 6.82 12.28
CA PHE A 115 -1.17 7.47 11.06
C PHE A 115 -1.29 6.54 9.87
N MET A 116 -1.07 5.23 10.08
CA MET A 116 -1.17 4.22 9.05
C MET A 116 -2.34 3.27 9.31
N LEU A 117 -2.83 2.65 8.26
CA LEU A 117 -3.68 1.47 8.31
C LEU A 117 -2.94 0.31 7.65
N LEU A 118 -3.24 -0.89 8.11
CA LEU A 118 -2.74 -2.12 7.52
C LEU A 118 -3.94 -2.95 7.04
N ALA A 119 -3.91 -3.36 5.78
CA ALA A 119 -4.91 -4.26 5.22
C ALA A 119 -4.29 -5.64 4.98
N SER A 120 -4.85 -6.66 5.62
CA SER A 120 -4.47 -8.07 5.44
C SER A 120 -5.57 -8.79 4.66
N THR A 121 -5.21 -9.53 3.61
CA THR A 121 -6.15 -10.21 2.72
C THR A 121 -5.56 -11.52 2.21
N GLU A 122 -6.41 -12.42 1.72
CA GLU A 122 -5.98 -13.71 1.16
C GLU A 122 -5.33 -13.59 -0.24
N GLU A 123 -5.68 -12.54 -1.00
CA GLU A 123 -5.14 -12.30 -2.36
C GLU A 123 -4.50 -10.88 -2.44
N PRO A 124 -3.36 -10.67 -1.78
CA PRO A 124 -2.77 -9.34 -1.59
C PRO A 124 -2.37 -8.63 -2.88
N ASP A 125 -1.82 -9.33 -3.85
CA ASP A 125 -1.45 -8.74 -5.16
C ASP A 125 -2.70 -8.25 -5.92
N PHE A 126 -3.82 -9.00 -5.85
CA PHE A 126 -5.09 -8.58 -6.43
C PHE A 126 -5.62 -7.31 -5.75
N PHE A 127 -5.63 -7.29 -4.41
CA PHE A 127 -6.10 -6.14 -3.66
C PHE A 127 -5.24 -4.91 -3.87
N ASN A 128 -3.92 -5.06 -3.93
CA ASN A 128 -3.02 -3.97 -4.28
C ASN A 128 -3.34 -3.40 -5.67
N ALA A 129 -3.61 -4.26 -6.67
CA ALA A 129 -4.02 -3.84 -8.00
C ALA A 129 -5.38 -3.12 -7.98
N VAL A 130 -6.40 -3.66 -7.28
CA VAL A 130 -7.73 -3.01 -7.13
C VAL A 130 -7.59 -1.62 -6.53
N MET A 131 -6.78 -1.44 -5.51
CA MET A 131 -6.51 -0.13 -4.91
C MET A 131 -5.71 0.81 -5.83
N GLY A 132 -5.18 0.34 -6.96
CA GLY A 132 -4.61 1.14 -8.05
C GLY A 132 -5.65 1.70 -9.03
N THR A 133 -6.90 1.29 -8.94
CA THR A 133 -7.95 1.63 -9.91
C THR A 133 -8.67 2.95 -9.60
N GLU A 134 -9.50 3.38 -10.54
CA GLU A 134 -10.36 4.57 -10.37
C GLU A 134 -11.37 4.40 -9.22
N TRP A 135 -11.76 3.18 -8.87
CA TRP A 135 -12.60 2.88 -7.72
C TRP A 135 -12.00 3.45 -6.42
N TYR A 136 -10.73 3.17 -6.15
CA TYR A 136 -10.06 3.64 -4.94
C TYR A 136 -9.77 5.15 -5.01
N ARG A 137 -9.33 5.67 -6.17
CA ARG A 137 -9.13 7.11 -6.36
C ARG A 137 -10.41 7.91 -6.14
N ARG A 138 -11.56 7.41 -6.62
CA ARG A 138 -12.87 8.04 -6.37
C ARG A 138 -13.22 8.02 -4.88
N PHE A 139 -12.97 6.90 -4.19
CA PHE A 139 -13.17 6.82 -2.76
C PHE A 139 -12.34 7.88 -2.03
N LEU A 140 -11.05 8.02 -2.34
CA LEU A 140 -10.18 9.02 -1.72
C LEU A 140 -10.67 10.46 -1.97
N ARG A 141 -11.08 10.80 -3.19
CA ARG A 141 -11.61 12.13 -3.50
C ARG A 141 -12.86 12.51 -2.71
N MET A 142 -13.68 11.52 -2.35
CA MET A 142 -14.94 11.75 -1.63
C MET A 142 -14.81 11.59 -0.12
N GLY A 143 -13.84 10.83 0.34
CA GLY A 143 -13.74 10.35 1.72
C GLY A 143 -12.54 10.87 2.51
N VAL A 144 -11.63 11.64 1.91
CA VAL A 144 -10.52 12.26 2.65
C VAL A 144 -11.00 13.60 3.21
N ALA A 145 -11.35 13.60 4.50
CA ALA A 145 -11.62 14.85 5.21
C ALA A 145 -10.30 15.58 5.50
N GLY A 146 -10.23 16.85 5.23
CA GLY A 146 -9.09 17.71 5.54
C GLY A 146 -8.99 18.85 4.52
N GLY A 147 -9.19 20.07 4.97
CA GLY A 147 -8.98 21.31 4.23
C GLY A 147 -8.48 22.40 5.20
N ASN A 148 -7.86 23.47 4.67
CA ASN A 148 -7.40 24.62 5.44
C ASN A 148 -6.42 24.30 6.60
N GLY A 149 -5.44 23.41 6.36
CA GLY A 149 -4.41 23.10 7.36
C GLY A 149 -4.79 21.98 8.35
N ALA A 150 -5.97 21.39 8.24
CA ALA A 150 -6.31 20.19 9.00
C ALA A 150 -5.60 18.94 8.42
N LEU A 151 -5.24 18.01 9.29
CA LEU A 151 -4.72 16.70 8.88
C LEU A 151 -5.73 16.01 7.94
N GLY A 152 -5.27 15.66 6.73
CA GLY A 152 -6.03 14.76 5.88
C GLY A 152 -6.20 13.41 6.59
N ASN A 153 -7.41 12.90 6.67
CA ASN A 153 -7.70 11.63 7.32
C ASN A 153 -8.62 10.75 6.46
N LEU A 154 -8.23 9.50 6.30
CA LEU A 154 -9.00 8.48 5.62
C LEU A 154 -9.95 7.80 6.61
N ASP A 155 -11.24 7.85 6.33
CA ASP A 155 -12.23 7.13 7.13
C ASP A 155 -12.14 5.62 6.87
N SER A 156 -11.56 4.91 7.83
CA SER A 156 -11.42 3.44 7.75
C SER A 156 -12.75 2.70 7.77
N ASN A 157 -13.79 3.27 8.40
CA ASN A 157 -15.12 2.66 8.41
C ASN A 157 -15.82 2.84 7.05
N ALA A 158 -15.66 4.02 6.45
CA ALA A 158 -16.15 4.24 5.08
C ALA A 158 -15.45 3.30 4.08
N LEU A 159 -14.13 3.07 4.24
CA LEU A 159 -13.41 2.10 3.40
C LEU A 159 -13.91 0.66 3.63
N ARG A 160 -14.10 0.23 4.88
CA ARG A 160 -14.65 -1.11 5.21
C ARG A 160 -15.99 -1.37 4.56
N ASN A 161 -16.86 -0.35 4.55
CA ASN A 161 -18.22 -0.45 4.02
C ASN A 161 -18.31 -0.17 2.51
N ARG A 162 -17.18 0.10 1.84
CA ARG A 162 -17.19 0.38 0.41
C ARG A 162 -17.36 -0.90 -0.40
N ASP A 163 -18.39 -0.90 -1.25
CA ASP A 163 -18.64 -2.00 -2.17
C ASP A 163 -17.65 -1.98 -3.34
N LEU A 164 -17.23 -3.17 -3.74
CA LEU A 164 -16.43 -3.41 -4.94
C LEU A 164 -16.90 -4.69 -5.62
N LEU A 165 -16.72 -4.75 -6.93
CA LEU A 165 -16.96 -5.97 -7.71
C LEU A 165 -15.69 -6.81 -7.71
N VAL A 166 -15.79 -8.07 -7.35
CA VAL A 166 -14.67 -9.01 -7.30
C VAL A 166 -15.02 -10.33 -7.98
N PRO A 167 -14.07 -10.95 -8.69
CA PRO A 167 -14.23 -12.30 -9.22
C PRO A 167 -14.09 -13.35 -8.13
N LYS A 168 -14.33 -14.61 -8.49
CA LYS A 168 -13.95 -15.75 -7.66
C LYS A 168 -12.44 -15.78 -7.42
N ARG A 169 -12.02 -16.38 -6.31
CA ARG A 169 -10.62 -16.39 -5.84
C ARG A 169 -9.60 -16.83 -6.88
N ALA A 170 -9.92 -17.84 -7.69
CA ALA A 170 -9.00 -18.32 -8.74
C ALA A 170 -8.66 -17.21 -9.76
N GLU A 171 -9.67 -16.41 -10.15
CA GLU A 171 -9.45 -15.29 -11.06
C GLU A 171 -8.77 -14.11 -10.35
N GLN A 172 -9.09 -13.82 -9.08
CA GLN A 172 -8.35 -12.84 -8.28
C GLN A 172 -6.85 -13.15 -8.28
N LYS A 173 -6.49 -14.41 -8.04
CA LYS A 173 -5.09 -14.87 -8.07
C LYS A 173 -4.45 -14.66 -9.45
N ALA A 174 -5.15 -15.01 -10.53
CA ALA A 174 -4.62 -14.83 -11.89
C ALA A 174 -4.38 -13.34 -12.21
N ILE A 175 -5.33 -12.47 -11.83
CA ILE A 175 -5.20 -11.02 -12.00
C ILE A 175 -4.04 -10.49 -11.14
N GLY A 176 -3.97 -10.89 -9.87
CA GLY A 176 -2.90 -10.47 -8.96
C GLY A 176 -1.51 -10.82 -9.49
N VAL A 177 -1.32 -12.06 -9.97
CA VAL A 177 -0.05 -12.51 -10.57
C VAL A 177 0.34 -11.68 -11.80
N LEU A 178 -0.63 -11.33 -12.65
CA LEU A 178 -0.35 -10.48 -13.82
C LEU A 178 0.16 -9.11 -13.38
N PHE A 179 -0.58 -8.42 -12.49
CA PHE A 179 -0.19 -7.07 -12.05
C PHE A 179 1.11 -7.08 -11.25
N ALA A 180 1.34 -8.07 -10.38
CA ALA A 180 2.62 -8.22 -9.68
C ALA A 180 3.82 -8.38 -10.63
N LYS A 181 3.65 -9.10 -11.75
CA LYS A 181 4.69 -9.20 -12.79
C LYS A 181 4.93 -7.85 -13.49
N LEU A 182 3.86 -7.13 -13.84
CA LEU A 182 3.98 -5.80 -14.45
C LEU A 182 4.67 -4.82 -13.50
N ASP A 183 4.30 -4.79 -12.23
CA ASP A 183 4.93 -3.94 -11.22
C ASP A 183 6.42 -4.28 -11.05
N SER A 184 6.78 -5.57 -11.10
CA SER A 184 8.18 -6.02 -11.04
C SER A 184 8.99 -5.56 -12.26
N LEU A 185 8.42 -5.63 -13.46
CA LEU A 185 9.05 -5.13 -14.68
C LEU A 185 9.22 -3.60 -14.66
N ILE A 186 8.20 -2.87 -14.22
CA ILE A 186 8.28 -1.41 -14.05
C ILE A 186 9.39 -1.05 -13.07
N ALA A 187 9.48 -1.75 -11.93
CA ALA A 187 10.52 -1.52 -10.94
C ALA A 187 11.92 -1.82 -11.47
N LEU A 188 12.08 -2.86 -12.29
CA LEU A 188 13.36 -3.19 -12.92
C LEU A 188 13.80 -2.08 -13.89
N HIS A 189 12.94 -1.69 -14.82
CA HIS A 189 13.26 -0.64 -15.80
C HIS A 189 13.49 0.73 -15.16
N GLN A 190 12.80 1.02 -14.04
CA GLN A 190 13.05 2.25 -13.29
C GLN A 190 14.49 2.28 -12.71
N ARG A 191 14.95 1.16 -12.14
CA ARG A 191 16.34 1.05 -11.64
C ARG A 191 17.36 1.20 -12.77
N GLU A 192 17.11 0.57 -13.92
CA GLU A 192 17.97 0.72 -15.10
C GLU A 192 18.04 2.18 -15.56
N LEU A 193 16.89 2.85 -15.63
CA LEU A 193 16.81 4.26 -15.99
C LEU A 193 17.57 5.14 -15.00
N ASP A 194 17.42 4.91 -13.72
CA ASP A 194 18.09 5.70 -12.69
C ASP A 194 19.62 5.46 -12.71
N HIS A 195 20.06 4.22 -12.96
CA HIS A 195 21.47 3.91 -13.16
C HIS A 195 22.07 4.65 -14.36
N VAL A 196 21.37 4.67 -15.50
CA VAL A 196 21.80 5.40 -16.70
C VAL A 196 21.86 6.92 -16.45
N LYS A 197 20.89 7.46 -15.68
CA LYS A 197 20.91 8.88 -15.28
C LYS A 197 22.13 9.23 -14.44
N GLU A 198 22.46 8.40 -13.45
CA GLU A 198 23.66 8.60 -12.62
C GLU A 198 24.95 8.45 -13.42
N LEU A 199 25.02 7.48 -14.34
CA LEU A 199 26.16 7.34 -15.26
C LEU A 199 26.32 8.59 -16.13
N LYS A 200 25.22 9.08 -16.74
CA LYS A 200 25.24 10.32 -17.52
C LYS A 200 25.74 11.50 -16.70
N LYS A 201 25.26 11.66 -15.47
CA LYS A 201 25.67 12.73 -14.56
C LYS A 201 27.16 12.65 -14.24
N GLY A 202 27.67 11.45 -13.94
CA GLY A 202 29.12 11.22 -13.68
C GLY A 202 29.98 11.57 -14.89
N LEU A 203 29.57 11.14 -16.10
CA LEU A 203 30.28 11.47 -17.33
C LEU A 203 30.30 12.99 -17.62
N LEU A 204 29.18 13.67 -17.42
CA LEU A 204 29.11 15.13 -17.58
C LEU A 204 30.08 15.84 -16.64
N GLN A 205 30.16 15.42 -15.38
CA GLN A 205 31.11 16.01 -14.40
C GLN A 205 32.58 15.75 -14.76
N GLN A 206 32.88 14.64 -15.45
CA GLN A 206 34.26 14.32 -15.86
C GLN A 206 34.65 14.94 -17.19
N MET A 207 33.69 15.22 -18.08
CA MET A 207 33.96 15.76 -19.41
C MET A 207 33.94 17.30 -19.49
N PHE A 208 33.26 17.94 -18.55
CA PHE A 208 33.09 19.40 -18.51
C PHE A 208 33.57 19.92 -17.15
N VAL A 209 34.78 20.44 -17.11
CA VAL A 209 35.46 21.07 -15.95
C VAL A 209 35.13 22.56 -15.89
#